data_777f0e773b6169724b6b8f5ab97352ed
#
_entry.id   777f0e773b6169724b6b8f5ab97352ed
#
_cell.length_a   1.000
_cell.length_b   1.000
_cell.length_c   1.000
_cell.angle_alpha   90.00
_cell.angle_beta   90.00
_cell.angle_gamma   90.00
#
_symmetry.space_group_name_H-M   'P 1'
#
loop_
_entity.id
_entity.type
_entity.pdbx_description
1 polymer ?
#
loop_
_entity_poly.entity_id
_entity_poly.type
_entity_poly.pdbx_seq_one_letter_code
_entity_poly.pdbx_strand_id
1 'polypeptide(L)'
;MSLWEGDGSYFDNSLEFFYNHATANILLNGKGFSMKEYTTEFLRNVALVSHGGAGKTMLAEAFLHATGATTRLGKVEDGTAVSDYDDEEHRRKISLYSSVIPIEHRDHKINVIDAPGYTDFVGEMISALSVADGAIILVDAVAGIEVGTELAWRYADEFNLPRFFVINKMI
;
A
#
# COMPACT_ATOMS: atom_id res chain seq x y z
N MET A 1 5.98 -20.35 -39.32
CA MET A 1 5.63 -19.02 -39.82
C MET A 1 5.48 -18.13 -38.60
N SER A 2 6.55 -17.40 -38.36
CA SER A 2 6.81 -16.52 -37.22
C SER A 2 5.88 -15.33 -37.18
N LEU A 3 5.29 -15.01 -36.06
CA LEU A 3 4.77 -13.68 -35.76
C LEU A 3 4.58 -13.57 -34.24
N TRP A 4 5.62 -13.23 -33.52
CA TRP A 4 5.61 -12.46 -32.27
C TRP A 4 7.05 -12.08 -31.92
N GLU A 5 7.59 -11.13 -32.69
CA GLU A 5 8.66 -10.27 -32.22
C GLU A 5 8.00 -8.93 -31.86
N GLY A 6 7.56 -8.83 -30.61
CA GLY A 6 7.18 -7.61 -29.96
C GLY A 6 8.30 -7.27 -28.98
N ASP A 7 9.06 -6.26 -29.34
CA ASP A 7 10.05 -5.57 -28.52
C ASP A 7 9.52 -5.34 -27.10
N GLY A 8 10.24 -5.88 -26.11
CA GLY A 8 9.88 -5.85 -24.68
C GLY A 8 9.97 -4.48 -24.00
N SER A 9 9.92 -3.38 -24.76
CA SER A 9 10.11 -2.02 -24.23
C SER A 9 8.88 -1.38 -23.57
N TYR A 10 7.70 -2.00 -23.65
CA TYR A 10 6.47 -1.40 -23.09
C TYR A 10 6.24 -1.70 -21.60
N PHE A 11 6.90 -2.72 -21.03
CA PHE A 11 6.72 -3.06 -19.60
C PHE A 11 7.71 -2.35 -18.66
N ASP A 12 8.79 -1.79 -19.17
CA ASP A 12 9.86 -1.22 -18.35
C ASP A 12 9.54 0.20 -17.85
N ASN A 13 8.85 1.00 -18.66
CA ASN A 13 8.59 2.40 -18.33
C ASN A 13 7.48 2.62 -17.29
N SER A 14 6.53 1.71 -17.15
CA SER A 14 5.44 1.89 -16.17
C SER A 14 5.89 1.55 -14.75
N LEU A 15 6.72 0.53 -14.58
CA LEU A 15 7.30 0.18 -13.27
C LEU A 15 8.31 1.22 -12.81
N GLU A 16 9.13 1.77 -13.72
CA GLU A 16 10.01 2.90 -13.42
C GLU A 16 9.22 4.18 -13.10
N PHE A 17 8.09 4.42 -13.74
CA PHE A 17 7.25 5.57 -13.46
C PHE A 17 6.63 5.50 -12.04
N PHE A 18 6.11 4.35 -11.64
CA PHE A 18 5.59 4.14 -10.28
C PHE A 18 6.71 4.17 -9.23
N TYR A 19 7.86 3.57 -9.52
CA TYR A 19 9.01 3.57 -8.64
C TYR A 19 9.58 4.99 -8.46
N ASN A 20 9.66 5.77 -9.52
CA ASN A 20 10.19 7.13 -9.49
C ASN A 20 9.26 8.15 -8.82
N HIS A 21 7.92 7.99 -8.88
CA HIS A 21 7.00 8.92 -8.22
C HIS A 21 6.96 8.75 -6.71
N ALA A 22 6.88 7.52 -6.22
CA ALA A 22 6.99 7.23 -4.79
C ALA A 22 8.37 7.63 -4.24
N THR A 23 9.44 7.38 -5.02
CA THR A 23 10.82 7.71 -4.66
C THR A 23 11.10 9.21 -4.77
N ALA A 24 10.50 9.93 -5.73
CA ALA A 24 10.71 11.36 -5.93
C ALA A 24 10.22 12.20 -4.74
N ASN A 25 9.10 11.83 -4.13
CA ASN A 25 8.63 12.52 -2.93
C ASN A 25 9.50 12.25 -1.69
N ILE A 26 10.19 11.11 -1.65
CA ILE A 26 11.15 10.78 -0.59
C ILE A 26 12.49 11.48 -0.81
N LEU A 27 12.89 11.71 -2.08
CA LEU A 27 14.16 12.36 -2.45
C LEU A 27 14.16 13.89 -2.24
N LEU A 28 13.02 14.55 -2.17
CA LEU A 28 12.91 16.02 -2.03
C LEU A 28 13.37 16.56 -0.67
N ASN A 29 13.65 15.69 0.32
CA ASN A 29 14.15 16.10 1.63
C ASN A 29 15.67 15.93 1.83
N GLY A 30 16.46 15.85 0.77
CA GLY A 30 17.92 16.07 0.80
C GLY A 30 18.78 14.96 1.45
N LYS A 31 18.22 13.82 1.81
CA LYS A 31 18.98 12.60 2.14
C LYS A 31 18.58 11.53 1.15
N GLY A 32 19.45 11.23 0.19
CA GLY A 32 19.23 10.15 -0.75
C GLY A 32 18.94 8.85 0.02
N PHE A 33 17.72 8.35 -0.06
CA PHE A 33 17.34 7.06 0.49
C PHE A 33 17.88 6.00 -0.48
N SER A 34 19.05 5.45 -0.19
CA SER A 34 19.59 4.30 -0.93
C SER A 34 19.07 3.04 -0.25
N MET A 35 18.09 2.39 -0.86
CA MET A 35 17.66 1.07 -0.39
C MET A 35 18.76 0.05 -0.68
N LYS A 36 19.03 -0.84 0.26
CA LYS A 36 19.85 -2.04 0.04
C LYS A 36 19.23 -2.90 -1.07
N GLU A 37 20.05 -3.63 -1.80
CA GLU A 37 19.57 -4.74 -2.64
C GLU A 37 19.13 -5.89 -1.74
N TYR A 38 17.95 -6.44 -2.03
CA TYR A 38 17.39 -7.56 -1.30
C TYR A 38 17.15 -8.74 -2.24
N THR A 39 17.49 -9.93 -1.81
CA THR A 39 17.07 -11.15 -2.47
C THR A 39 15.60 -11.44 -2.17
N THR A 40 14.94 -12.23 -3.00
CA THR A 40 13.51 -12.59 -2.84
C THR A 40 13.17 -13.18 -1.48
N GLU A 41 14.13 -13.83 -0.83
CA GLU A 41 14.00 -14.39 0.51
C GLU A 41 13.67 -13.32 1.56
N PHE A 42 14.19 -12.09 1.38
CA PHE A 42 14.01 -10.95 2.29
C PHE A 42 12.99 -9.92 1.79
N LEU A 43 12.26 -10.23 0.71
CA LEU A 43 11.20 -9.38 0.19
C LEU A 43 9.84 -9.92 0.61
N ARG A 44 8.94 -9.01 1.01
CA ARG A 44 7.54 -9.33 1.30
C ARG A 44 6.63 -8.24 0.78
N ASN A 45 5.53 -8.66 0.19
CA ASN A 45 4.44 -7.78 -0.21
C ASN A 45 3.27 -7.98 0.77
N VAL A 46 2.84 -6.94 1.42
CA VAL A 46 1.78 -7.01 2.43
C VAL A 46 0.69 -6.03 2.07
N ALA A 47 -0.53 -6.53 1.83
CA ALA A 47 -1.67 -5.70 1.52
C ALA A 47 -2.37 -5.19 2.79
N LEU A 48 -2.62 -3.88 2.87
CA LEU A 48 -3.51 -3.28 3.85
C LEU A 48 -4.90 -3.17 3.24
N VAL A 49 -5.85 -3.90 3.78
CA VAL A 49 -7.21 -3.97 3.26
C VAL A 49 -8.24 -3.82 4.38
N SER A 50 -9.37 -3.22 4.08
CA SER A 50 -10.45 -3.00 5.05
C SER A 50 -11.56 -2.18 4.41
N HIS A 51 -12.57 -1.82 5.19
CA HIS A 51 -13.54 -0.80 4.85
C HIS A 51 -12.93 0.61 4.77
N GLY A 52 -13.58 1.53 4.05
CA GLY A 52 -13.18 2.94 3.98
C GLY A 52 -13.14 3.60 5.36
N GLY A 53 -12.14 4.41 5.63
CA GLY A 53 -12.03 5.11 6.91
C GLY A 53 -11.47 4.30 8.09
N ALA A 54 -11.19 2.99 7.96
CA ALA A 54 -10.63 2.19 9.06
C ALA A 54 -9.19 2.59 9.47
N GLY A 55 -8.50 3.43 8.69
CA GLY A 55 -7.20 3.99 9.02
C GLY A 55 -6.01 3.26 8.39
N LYS A 56 -6.20 2.60 7.24
CA LYS A 56 -5.13 1.92 6.49
C LYS A 56 -3.96 2.86 6.16
N THR A 57 -4.25 3.96 5.49
CA THR A 57 -3.27 4.99 5.13
C THR A 57 -2.52 5.54 6.35
N MET A 58 -3.21 5.76 7.46
CA MET A 58 -2.57 6.20 8.71
C MET A 58 -1.67 5.13 9.31
N LEU A 59 -2.01 3.85 9.18
CA LEU A 59 -1.14 2.75 9.59
C LEU A 59 0.10 2.65 8.68
N ALA A 60 -0.06 2.83 7.38
CA ALA A 60 1.05 2.89 6.43
C ALA A 60 2.03 4.05 6.76
N GLU A 61 1.50 5.23 7.06
CA GLU A 61 2.29 6.37 7.55
C GLU A 61 3.03 6.06 8.87
N ALA A 62 2.36 5.36 9.79
CA ALA A 62 2.98 4.93 11.04
C ALA A 62 4.15 3.94 10.80
N PHE A 63 4.02 3.04 9.83
CA PHE A 63 5.12 2.15 9.44
C PHE A 63 6.31 2.92 8.86
N LEU A 64 6.07 3.89 7.96
CA LEU A 64 7.13 4.76 7.42
C LEU A 64 7.86 5.52 8.54
N HIS A 65 7.12 6.08 9.46
CA HIS A 65 7.70 6.82 10.58
C HIS A 65 8.46 5.89 11.54
N ALA A 66 7.89 4.75 11.91
CA ALA A 66 8.49 3.79 12.84
C ALA A 66 9.78 3.14 12.29
N THR A 67 9.88 2.98 10.98
CA THR A 67 11.07 2.44 10.30
C THR A 67 12.11 3.52 9.99
N GLY A 68 11.80 4.80 10.26
CA GLY A 68 12.68 5.93 9.99
C GLY A 68 12.76 6.33 8.51
N ALA A 69 11.88 5.76 7.66
CA ALA A 69 11.78 6.13 6.26
C ALA A 69 11.27 7.58 6.10
N THR A 70 10.46 8.06 7.04
CA THR A 70 10.06 9.45 7.14
C THR A 70 10.38 10.02 8.51
N THR A 71 10.71 11.31 8.56
CA THR A 71 10.94 12.04 9.82
C THR A 71 9.68 12.63 10.41
N ARG A 72 8.58 12.61 9.66
CA ARG A 72 7.29 13.16 10.02
C ARG A 72 6.20 12.14 9.76
N LEU A 73 5.24 12.05 10.66
CA LEU A 73 4.01 11.29 10.44
C LEU A 73 3.08 12.13 9.57
N GLY A 74 2.78 11.65 8.36
CA GLY A 74 1.80 12.26 7.47
C GLY A 74 0.37 12.10 8.00
N LYS A 75 -0.55 12.94 7.52
CA LYS A 75 -1.97 12.87 7.86
C LYS A 75 -2.82 13.07 6.62
N VAL A 76 -3.82 12.23 6.45
CA VAL A 76 -4.78 12.30 5.33
C VAL A 76 -5.56 13.61 5.38
N GLU A 77 -6.00 14.04 6.59
CA GLU A 77 -6.77 15.25 6.78
C GLU A 77 -6.01 16.51 6.35
N ASP A 78 -4.69 16.50 6.53
CA ASP A 78 -3.80 17.63 6.18
C ASP A 78 -3.26 17.53 4.74
N GLY A 79 -3.61 16.46 3.99
CA GLY A 79 -3.07 16.18 2.66
C GLY A 79 -1.55 15.97 2.66
N THR A 80 -1.01 15.38 3.72
CA THR A 80 0.44 15.17 3.90
C THR A 80 0.84 13.70 3.96
N ALA A 81 -0.11 12.79 3.73
CA ALA A 81 0.15 11.38 3.60
C ALA A 81 1.00 11.10 2.33
N VAL A 82 1.98 10.21 2.45
CA VAL A 82 2.88 9.86 1.35
C VAL A 82 2.16 9.04 0.28
N SER A 83 1.18 8.23 0.70
CA SER A 83 0.42 7.33 -0.17
C SER A 83 -0.63 8.03 -1.04
N ASP A 84 -1.20 9.13 -0.56
CA ASP A 84 -2.22 9.89 -1.28
C ASP A 84 -1.51 10.96 -2.12
N TYR A 85 -1.30 10.69 -3.39
CA TYR A 85 -0.50 11.56 -4.29
C TYR A 85 -1.33 12.24 -5.40
N ASP A 86 -2.58 11.82 -5.58
CA ASP A 86 -3.48 12.38 -6.59
C ASP A 86 -4.24 13.59 -6.02
N ASP A 87 -4.40 14.65 -6.83
CA ASP A 87 -5.13 15.85 -6.42
C ASP A 87 -6.58 15.57 -6.01
N GLU A 88 -7.19 14.54 -6.59
CA GLU A 88 -8.54 14.13 -6.27
C GLU A 88 -8.61 13.41 -4.91
N GLU A 89 -7.59 12.62 -4.55
CA GLU A 89 -7.45 11.99 -3.23
C GLU A 89 -7.34 13.06 -2.15
N HIS A 90 -6.48 14.06 -2.38
CA HIS A 90 -6.36 15.22 -1.48
C HIS A 90 -7.67 16.00 -1.33
N ARG A 91 -8.40 16.20 -2.43
CA ARG A 91 -9.67 16.93 -2.43
C ARG A 91 -10.77 16.17 -1.70
N ARG A 92 -10.85 14.87 -1.91
CA ARG A 92 -11.87 13.99 -1.31
C ARG A 92 -11.47 13.46 0.06
N LYS A 93 -10.18 13.52 0.41
CA LYS A 93 -9.59 12.93 1.62
C LYS A 93 -9.86 11.44 1.74
N ILE A 94 -9.77 10.74 0.61
CA ILE A 94 -9.92 9.30 0.49
C ILE A 94 -8.92 8.79 -0.54
N SER A 95 -8.38 7.58 -0.33
CA SER A 95 -7.56 6.89 -1.32
C SER A 95 -8.44 6.35 -2.44
N LEU A 96 -8.06 6.60 -3.67
CA LEU A 96 -8.72 6.13 -4.90
C LEU A 96 -7.94 4.99 -5.56
N TYR A 97 -6.61 5.02 -5.45
CA TYR A 97 -5.68 4.08 -6.05
C TYR A 97 -4.90 3.34 -4.98
N SER A 98 -4.40 2.16 -5.34
CA SER A 98 -3.45 1.43 -4.49
C SER A 98 -2.08 2.08 -4.56
N SER A 99 -1.45 2.26 -3.39
CA SER A 99 -0.09 2.80 -3.27
C SER A 99 0.86 1.75 -2.72
N VAL A 100 2.07 1.67 -3.28
CA VAL A 100 3.13 0.78 -2.79
C VAL A 100 4.13 1.58 -1.97
N ILE A 101 4.23 1.24 -0.70
CA ILE A 101 5.05 1.94 0.29
C ILE A 101 6.17 0.98 0.74
N PRO A 102 7.41 1.17 0.27
CA PRO A 102 8.52 0.34 0.68
C PRO A 102 9.04 0.75 2.06
N ILE A 103 9.17 -0.21 2.95
CA ILE A 103 9.80 -0.05 4.26
C ILE A 103 10.90 -1.10 4.46
N GLU A 104 11.89 -0.77 5.27
CA GLU A 104 12.95 -1.69 5.67
C GLU A 104 12.86 -1.97 7.17
N HIS A 105 12.78 -3.25 7.54
CA HIS A 105 12.75 -3.66 8.94
C HIS A 105 13.45 -5.01 9.15
N ARG A 106 14.39 -5.08 10.10
CA ARG A 106 15.10 -6.32 10.47
C ARG A 106 15.62 -7.09 9.26
N ASP A 107 16.39 -6.40 8.39
CA ASP A 107 16.96 -6.93 7.15
C ASP A 107 15.96 -7.41 6.09
N HIS A 108 14.68 -7.10 6.23
CA HIS A 108 13.66 -7.34 5.21
C HIS A 108 13.24 -6.04 4.56
N LYS A 109 12.96 -6.10 3.26
CA LYS A 109 12.21 -5.09 2.54
C LYS A 109 10.76 -5.53 2.49
N ILE A 110 9.86 -4.71 3.01
CA ILE A 110 8.43 -4.96 3.00
C ILE A 110 7.77 -3.90 2.12
N ASN A 111 7.16 -4.32 1.04
CA ASN A 111 6.32 -3.46 0.22
C ASN A 111 4.90 -3.51 0.83
N VAL A 112 4.53 -2.44 1.51
CA VAL A 112 3.18 -2.28 2.04
C VAL A 112 2.31 -1.73 0.92
N ILE A 113 1.26 -2.44 0.56
CA ILE A 113 0.31 -2.06 -0.49
C ILE A 113 -0.94 -1.52 0.21
N ASP A 114 -1.07 -0.20 0.25
CA ASP A 114 -2.25 0.47 0.80
C ASP A 114 -3.34 0.53 -0.27
N ALA A 115 -4.43 -0.22 -0.08
CA ALA A 115 -5.52 -0.32 -1.03
C ALA A 115 -6.73 0.52 -0.58
N PRO A 116 -7.46 1.17 -1.51
CA PRO A 116 -8.71 1.85 -1.19
C PRO A 116 -9.71 0.93 -0.49
N GLY A 117 -10.47 1.47 0.45
CA GLY A 117 -11.42 0.68 1.26
C GLY A 117 -12.89 0.85 0.88
N TYR A 118 -13.20 1.69 -0.08
CA TYR A 118 -14.57 1.88 -0.56
C TYR A 118 -14.94 0.81 -1.59
N THR A 119 -16.16 0.33 -1.54
CA THR A 119 -16.66 -0.75 -2.39
C THR A 119 -16.62 -0.44 -3.89
N ASP A 120 -16.69 0.84 -4.25
CA ASP A 120 -16.57 1.30 -5.64
C ASP A 120 -15.17 1.02 -6.24
N PHE A 121 -14.17 0.86 -5.38
CA PHE A 121 -12.78 0.58 -5.76
C PHE A 121 -12.33 -0.85 -5.40
N VAL A 122 -13.26 -1.78 -5.31
CA VAL A 122 -12.95 -3.18 -4.95
C VAL A 122 -11.92 -3.83 -5.87
N GLY A 123 -11.84 -3.41 -7.13
CA GLY A 123 -10.83 -3.86 -8.09
C GLY A 123 -9.39 -3.58 -7.62
N GLU A 124 -9.16 -2.44 -6.97
CA GLU A 124 -7.87 -2.08 -6.38
C GLU A 124 -7.50 -3.04 -5.24
N MET A 125 -8.46 -3.36 -4.37
CA MET A 125 -8.26 -4.34 -3.29
C MET A 125 -7.91 -5.72 -3.84
N ILE A 126 -8.62 -6.19 -4.87
CA ILE A 126 -8.35 -7.48 -5.53
C ILE A 126 -6.95 -7.47 -6.15
N SER A 127 -6.58 -6.39 -6.84
CA SER A 127 -5.26 -6.25 -7.44
C SER A 127 -4.14 -6.28 -6.40
N ALA A 128 -4.31 -5.57 -5.28
CA ALA A 128 -3.35 -5.58 -4.17
C ALA A 128 -3.19 -6.97 -3.55
N LEU A 129 -4.30 -7.68 -3.30
CA LEU A 129 -4.27 -9.02 -2.73
C LEU A 129 -3.66 -10.05 -3.69
N SER A 130 -3.83 -9.89 -5.00
CA SER A 130 -3.32 -10.85 -6.00
C SER A 130 -1.80 -10.93 -6.06
N VAL A 131 -1.09 -9.91 -5.59
CA VAL A 131 0.38 -9.81 -5.59
C VAL A 131 0.99 -9.83 -4.19
N ALA A 132 0.17 -9.95 -3.15
CA ALA A 132 0.61 -9.93 -1.77
C ALA A 132 1.04 -11.32 -1.28
N ASP A 133 2.01 -11.36 -0.37
CA ASP A 133 2.40 -12.56 0.38
C ASP A 133 1.52 -12.75 1.64
N GLY A 134 0.80 -11.72 2.04
CA GLY A 134 -0.11 -11.73 3.17
C GLY A 134 -0.95 -10.46 3.26
N ALA A 135 -2.01 -10.50 4.05
CA ALA A 135 -2.92 -9.38 4.23
C ALA A 135 -3.05 -8.95 5.69
N ILE A 136 -3.09 -7.64 5.90
CA ILE A 136 -3.46 -7.01 7.16
C ILE A 136 -4.88 -6.44 6.98
N ILE A 137 -5.83 -6.97 7.72
CA ILE A 137 -7.21 -6.53 7.68
C ILE A 137 -7.46 -5.61 8.89
N LEU A 138 -7.67 -4.31 8.62
CA LEU A 138 -7.97 -3.37 9.69
C LEU A 138 -9.45 -3.39 10.03
N VAL A 139 -9.71 -3.32 11.32
CA VAL A 139 -11.06 -3.18 11.90
C VAL A 139 -11.09 -1.92 12.75
N ASP A 140 -12.01 -1.03 12.48
CA ASP A 140 -12.31 0.11 13.34
C ASP A 140 -12.96 -0.39 14.63
N ALA A 141 -12.38 -0.09 15.79
CA ALA A 141 -12.89 -0.57 17.08
C ALA A 141 -14.31 -0.06 17.39
N VAL A 142 -14.68 1.08 16.81
CA VAL A 142 -16.00 1.70 17.05
C VAL A 142 -17.03 1.23 16.04
N ALA A 143 -16.67 1.22 14.74
CA ALA A 143 -17.58 0.81 13.67
C ALA A 143 -17.73 -0.72 13.58
N GLY A 144 -16.72 -1.46 14.01
CA GLY A 144 -16.72 -2.93 13.97
C GLY A 144 -16.45 -3.48 12.57
N ILE A 145 -17.05 -4.62 12.28
CA ILE A 145 -16.94 -5.28 10.98
C ILE A 145 -17.96 -4.65 10.03
N GLU A 146 -17.45 -4.13 8.93
CA GLU A 146 -18.22 -3.48 7.89
C GLU A 146 -18.09 -4.24 6.56
N VAL A 147 -18.91 -3.91 5.56
CA VAL A 147 -18.94 -4.58 4.25
C VAL A 147 -17.55 -4.70 3.61
N GLY A 148 -16.76 -3.65 3.64
CA GLY A 148 -15.37 -3.68 3.11
C GLY A 148 -14.46 -4.62 3.88
N THR A 149 -14.68 -4.82 5.20
CA THR A 149 -13.95 -5.78 6.03
C THR A 149 -14.30 -7.22 5.63
N GLU A 150 -15.58 -7.50 5.40
CA GLU A 150 -16.05 -8.82 4.94
C GLU A 150 -15.53 -9.14 3.54
N LEU A 151 -15.54 -8.15 2.63
CA LEU A 151 -14.97 -8.29 1.29
C LEU A 151 -13.46 -8.58 1.34
N ALA A 152 -12.73 -7.84 2.17
CA ALA A 152 -11.30 -8.05 2.37
C ALA A 152 -10.99 -9.47 2.87
N TRP A 153 -11.76 -9.95 3.85
CA TRP A 153 -11.64 -11.31 4.34
C TRP A 153 -11.88 -12.34 3.24
N ARG A 154 -12.99 -12.20 2.51
CA ARG A 154 -13.38 -13.13 1.44
C ARG A 154 -12.34 -13.21 0.34
N TYR A 155 -11.88 -12.07 -0.18
CA TYR A 155 -10.86 -12.08 -1.22
C TYR A 155 -9.50 -12.57 -0.74
N ALA A 156 -9.10 -12.25 0.48
CA ALA A 156 -7.88 -12.84 1.06
C ALA A 156 -7.98 -14.36 1.20
N ASP A 157 -9.19 -14.88 1.44
CA ASP A 157 -9.47 -16.32 1.47
C ASP A 157 -9.42 -16.94 0.07
N GLU A 158 -10.01 -16.30 -0.94
CA GLU A 158 -9.96 -16.74 -2.34
C GLU A 158 -8.52 -16.84 -2.87
N PHE A 159 -7.65 -15.92 -2.49
CA PHE A 159 -6.22 -15.95 -2.82
C PHE A 159 -5.39 -16.83 -1.88
N ASN A 160 -6.01 -17.49 -0.91
CA ASN A 160 -5.34 -18.32 0.11
C ASN A 160 -4.18 -17.60 0.82
N LEU A 161 -4.38 -16.31 1.14
CA LEU A 161 -3.36 -15.49 1.77
C LEU A 161 -3.35 -15.68 3.30
N PRO A 162 -2.17 -15.78 3.92
CA PRO A 162 -2.00 -15.58 5.34
C PRO A 162 -2.54 -14.19 5.71
N ARG A 163 -3.32 -14.08 6.77
CA ARG A 163 -3.95 -12.82 7.16
C ARG A 163 -4.07 -12.68 8.67
N PHE A 164 -4.05 -11.45 9.15
CA PHE A 164 -4.32 -11.13 10.54
C PHE A 164 -5.09 -9.82 10.66
N PHE A 165 -5.74 -9.62 11.78
CA PHE A 165 -6.49 -8.41 12.08
C PHE A 165 -5.67 -7.40 12.86
N VAL A 166 -5.87 -6.14 12.55
CA VAL A 166 -5.44 -5.00 13.37
C VAL A 166 -6.69 -4.24 13.80
N ILE A 167 -6.97 -4.21 15.09
CA ILE A 167 -8.04 -3.39 15.65
C ILE A 167 -7.48 -2.00 15.87
N ASN A 168 -8.01 -1.03 15.14
CA ASN A 168 -7.56 0.35 15.14
C ASN A 168 -8.57 1.27 15.84
N LYS A 169 -8.17 2.51 16.12
CA LYS A 169 -8.99 3.54 16.78
C LYS A 169 -9.52 3.12 18.16
N MET A 170 -8.76 2.31 18.87
CA MET A 170 -9.04 2.04 20.29
C MET A 170 -8.78 3.31 21.10
N ILE A 171 -9.80 3.80 21.78
CA ILE A 171 -9.76 5.01 22.60
C ILE A 171 -9.40 4.61 24.03
#